data_772373d229eee375ff96f6b2a7718a93
#
_entry.id   772373d229eee375ff96f6b2a7718a93
#
_cell.length_a   1.000
_cell.length_b   1.000
_cell.length_c   1.000
_cell.angle_alpha   90.00
_cell.angle_beta   90.00
_cell.angle_gamma   90.00
#
_symmetry.space_group_name_H-M   'P 1'
#
loop_
_entity.id
_entity.type
_entity.pdbx_description
1 polymer ?
#
loop_
_entity_poly.entity_id
_entity_poly.type
_entity_poly.pdbx_seq_one_letter_code
_entity_poly.pdbx_strand_id
1 'polypeptide(L)'
;PRSSIQPAGAPWELGLAETNQTLLLNNLRSRVRLETDGQLKTGRDVAIACLLGAEEFGFATAPLVTLGCLMMRVCHKNTCPVGIATQNLELRKKFKAISSSYQNNMQDYDRDVQA
;
A
#
# COMPACT_ATOMS: atom_id res chain seq x y z
N PRO A 1 -14.09 9.24 -3.58
CA PRO A 1 -15.44 9.10 -3.02
C PRO A 1 -15.46 9.49 -1.54
N ARG A 2 -16.62 9.92 -1.05
CA ARG A 2 -16.78 10.34 0.35
C ARG A 2 -16.46 9.20 1.33
N SER A 3 -16.82 7.98 0.96
CA SER A 3 -16.50 6.76 1.71
C SER A 3 -15.00 6.49 1.86
N SER A 4 -14.16 7.01 0.97
CA SER A 4 -12.70 6.89 1.05
C SER A 4 -12.05 7.97 1.93
N ILE A 5 -12.80 9.03 2.27
CA ILE A 5 -12.32 10.15 3.08
C ILE A 5 -12.75 9.97 4.54
N GLN A 6 -13.95 9.46 4.77
CA GLN A 6 -14.47 9.19 6.11
C GLN A 6 -14.03 7.80 6.55
N PRO A 7 -13.46 7.65 7.76
CA PRO A 7 -13.09 6.35 8.28
C PRO A 7 -14.34 5.48 8.48
N ALA A 8 -14.28 4.27 7.95
CA ALA A 8 -15.29 3.24 8.17
C ALA A 8 -14.58 2.03 8.78
N GLY A 9 -15.01 1.59 9.95
CA GLY A 9 -14.40 0.48 10.67
C GLY A 9 -13.30 0.90 11.65
N ALA A 10 -12.61 -0.09 12.19
CA ALA A 10 -11.53 0.08 13.17
C ALA A 10 -10.16 0.32 12.49
N PRO A 11 -9.18 0.88 13.22
CA PRO A 11 -7.79 0.90 12.77
C PRO A 11 -7.28 -0.51 12.46
N TRP A 12 -6.37 -0.61 11.46
CA TRP A 12 -5.84 -1.90 11.03
C TRP A 12 -5.10 -2.66 12.15
N GLU A 13 -4.48 -1.94 13.09
CA GLU A 13 -3.75 -2.52 14.22
C GLU A 13 -4.69 -3.33 15.13
N LEU A 14 -5.86 -2.79 15.42
CA LEU A 14 -6.89 -3.50 16.21
C LEU A 14 -7.45 -4.70 15.46
N GLY A 15 -7.82 -4.51 14.19
CA GLY A 15 -8.36 -5.58 13.36
C GLY A 15 -7.38 -6.73 13.19
N LEU A 16 -6.10 -6.43 12.97
CA LEU A 16 -5.04 -7.43 12.86
C LEU A 16 -4.84 -8.20 14.17
N ALA A 17 -4.72 -7.49 15.30
CA ALA A 17 -4.52 -8.10 16.60
C ALA A 17 -5.70 -9.00 16.99
N GLU A 18 -6.94 -8.55 16.83
CA GLU A 18 -8.14 -9.34 17.11
C GLU A 18 -8.22 -10.58 16.21
N THR A 19 -7.95 -10.43 14.92
CA THR A 19 -7.97 -11.55 13.97
C THR A 19 -6.93 -12.60 14.34
N ASN A 20 -5.71 -12.19 14.61
CA ASN A 20 -4.63 -13.08 15.02
C ASN A 20 -4.98 -13.84 16.31
N GLN A 21 -5.48 -13.14 17.32
CA GLN A 21 -5.90 -13.73 18.60
C GLN A 21 -7.05 -14.73 18.41
N THR A 22 -8.05 -14.35 17.62
CA THR A 22 -9.20 -15.23 17.35
C THR A 22 -8.79 -16.50 16.62
N LEU A 23 -7.88 -16.39 15.63
CA LEU A 23 -7.36 -17.55 14.91
C LEU A 23 -6.54 -18.47 15.83
N LEU A 24 -5.74 -17.90 16.74
CA LEU A 24 -4.99 -18.68 17.73
C LEU A 24 -5.93 -19.42 18.69
N LEU A 25 -6.93 -18.76 19.24
CA LEU A 25 -7.91 -19.36 20.16
C LEU A 25 -8.69 -20.51 19.55
N ASN A 26 -8.90 -20.47 18.23
CA ASN A 26 -9.65 -21.51 17.50
C ASN A 26 -8.74 -22.55 16.82
N ASN A 27 -7.44 -22.54 17.05
CA ASN A 27 -6.45 -23.41 16.39
C ASN A 27 -6.47 -23.33 14.85
N LEU A 28 -6.78 -22.15 14.31
CA LEU A 28 -6.87 -21.91 12.87
C LEU A 28 -5.68 -21.13 12.33
N ARG A 29 -4.86 -20.50 13.19
CA ARG A 29 -3.78 -19.59 12.77
C ARG A 29 -2.76 -20.26 11.84
N SER A 30 -2.43 -21.53 12.07
CA SER A 30 -1.49 -22.28 11.25
C SER A 30 -2.02 -22.67 9.86
N ARG A 31 -3.33 -22.52 9.64
CA ARG A 31 -3.99 -22.90 8.39
C ARG A 31 -4.13 -21.76 7.38
N VAL A 32 -3.84 -20.54 7.81
CA VAL A 32 -3.99 -19.32 7.00
C VAL A 32 -2.77 -18.44 7.11
N ARG A 33 -2.45 -17.73 6.04
CA ARG A 33 -1.53 -16.59 6.07
C ARG A 33 -2.33 -15.34 6.38
N LEU A 34 -1.78 -14.50 7.23
CA LEU A 34 -2.44 -13.29 7.67
C LEU A 34 -1.80 -12.08 6.98
N GLU A 35 -2.56 -11.48 6.08
CA GLU A 35 -2.18 -10.26 5.38
C GLU A 35 -2.83 -9.05 6.05
N THR A 36 -2.10 -7.95 6.13
CA THR A 36 -2.65 -6.66 6.51
C THR A 36 -2.43 -5.61 5.44
N ASP A 37 -3.45 -4.81 5.19
CA ASP A 37 -3.45 -3.66 4.28
C ASP A 37 -4.21 -2.51 4.97
N GLY A 38 -4.00 -1.31 4.49
CA GLY A 38 -4.68 -0.13 4.98
C GLY A 38 -3.76 0.82 5.72
N GLN A 39 -3.16 1.74 4.98
CA GLN A 39 -2.30 2.82 5.50
C GLN A 39 -0.89 2.39 5.97
N LEU A 40 -0.39 1.24 5.54
CA LEU A 40 1.02 0.91 5.70
C LEU A 40 1.87 1.82 4.80
N LYS A 41 2.79 2.58 5.37
CA LYS A 41 3.60 3.58 4.63
C LYS A 41 5.08 3.51 4.94
N THR A 42 5.46 3.03 6.12
CA THR A 42 6.83 3.04 6.62
C THR A 42 7.28 1.66 7.07
N GLY A 43 8.58 1.45 7.17
CA GLY A 43 9.13 0.21 7.73
C GLY A 43 8.70 -0.01 9.19
N ARG A 44 8.45 1.06 9.95
CA ARG A 44 7.90 0.95 11.30
C ARG A 44 6.50 0.33 11.30
N ASP A 45 5.64 0.72 10.36
CA ASP A 45 4.29 0.15 10.24
C ASP A 45 4.38 -1.36 9.97
N VAL A 46 5.30 -1.77 9.09
CA VAL A 46 5.56 -3.19 8.79
C VAL A 46 6.05 -3.94 10.03
N ALA A 47 7.00 -3.38 10.78
CA ALA A 47 7.50 -4.00 12.00
C ALA A 47 6.39 -4.17 13.05
N ILE A 48 5.53 -3.17 13.24
CA ILE A 48 4.37 -3.26 14.13
C ILE A 48 3.40 -4.32 13.65
N ALA A 49 3.10 -4.37 12.34
CA ALA A 49 2.22 -5.37 11.76
C ALA A 49 2.75 -6.79 11.95
N CYS A 50 4.06 -7.02 11.78
CA CYS A 50 4.70 -8.30 12.09
C CYS A 50 4.49 -8.70 13.56
N LEU A 51 4.72 -7.78 14.49
CA LEU A 51 4.54 -8.03 15.93
C LEU A 51 3.09 -8.36 16.29
N LEU A 52 2.12 -7.82 15.55
CA LEU A 52 0.69 -8.10 15.73
C LEU A 52 0.23 -9.39 15.01
N GLY A 53 1.10 -10.04 14.24
CA GLY A 53 0.84 -11.34 13.66
C GLY A 53 0.70 -11.38 12.14
N ALA A 54 0.93 -10.29 11.42
CA ALA A 54 0.91 -10.30 9.96
C ALA A 54 2.14 -10.99 9.37
N GLU A 55 1.94 -11.71 8.27
CA GLU A 55 2.98 -12.38 7.47
C GLU A 55 3.10 -11.75 6.08
N GLU A 56 2.04 -11.11 5.61
CA GLU A 56 1.96 -10.46 4.30
C GLU A 56 1.47 -9.01 4.48
N PHE A 57 1.89 -8.13 3.58
CA PHE A 57 1.68 -6.68 3.72
C PHE A 57 1.25 -6.06 2.40
N GLY A 58 0.10 -5.38 2.40
CA GLY A 58 -0.40 -4.65 1.25
C GLY A 58 -0.06 -3.16 1.32
N PHE A 59 0.40 -2.60 0.21
CA PHE A 59 0.73 -1.19 0.07
C PHE A 59 0.04 -0.57 -1.13
N ALA A 60 -0.56 0.60 -0.95
CA ALA A 60 -1.16 1.36 -2.05
C ALA A 60 -0.64 2.80 -2.11
N THR A 61 -0.83 3.57 -1.05
CA THR A 61 -0.51 5.00 -1.02
C THR A 61 1.00 5.27 -1.10
N ALA A 62 1.84 4.53 -0.37
CA ALA A 62 3.27 4.74 -0.35
C ALA A 62 3.91 4.55 -1.75
N PRO A 63 3.65 3.43 -2.48
CA PRO A 63 4.12 3.29 -3.85
C PRO A 63 3.56 4.36 -4.80
N LEU A 64 2.29 4.75 -4.66
CA LEU A 64 1.70 5.80 -5.51
C LEU A 64 2.39 7.15 -5.29
N VAL A 65 2.72 7.51 -4.05
CA VAL A 65 3.43 8.75 -3.74
C VAL A 65 4.84 8.74 -4.35
N THR A 66 5.56 7.62 -4.27
CA THR A 66 6.86 7.44 -4.92
C THR A 66 6.79 7.57 -6.44
N LEU A 67 5.67 7.17 -7.05
CA LEU A 67 5.42 7.34 -8.49
C LEU A 67 4.99 8.77 -8.87
N GLY A 68 4.92 9.69 -7.91
CA GLY A 68 4.56 11.09 -8.16
C GLY A 68 3.07 11.41 -8.03
N CYS A 69 2.28 10.56 -7.37
CA CYS A 69 0.88 10.82 -7.11
C CYS A 69 0.72 12.06 -6.20
N LEU A 70 -0.12 13.00 -6.63
CA LEU A 70 -0.42 14.23 -5.88
C LEU A 70 -1.55 14.07 -4.87
N MET A 71 -2.08 12.87 -4.69
CA MET A 71 -3.18 12.56 -3.76
C MET A 71 -4.46 13.39 -3.99
N MET A 72 -4.74 13.76 -5.23
CA MET A 72 -5.93 14.53 -5.60
C MET A 72 -7.26 13.77 -5.43
N ARG A 73 -7.19 12.46 -5.18
CA ARG A 73 -8.37 11.60 -4.96
C ARG A 73 -9.40 11.61 -6.09
N VAL A 74 -8.96 11.84 -7.33
CA VAL A 74 -9.81 11.84 -8.56
C VAL A 74 -9.59 10.58 -9.41
N CYS A 75 -9.03 9.53 -8.85
CA CYS A 75 -8.71 8.28 -9.54
C CYS A 75 -9.93 7.63 -10.22
N HIS A 76 -11.12 7.82 -9.66
CA HIS A 76 -12.39 7.29 -10.17
C HIS A 76 -13.02 8.13 -11.28
N LYS A 77 -12.44 9.29 -11.62
CA LYS A 77 -13.02 10.27 -12.57
C LYS A 77 -12.35 10.26 -13.94
N ASN A 78 -11.33 9.44 -14.15
CA ASN A 78 -10.53 9.44 -15.38
C ASN A 78 -9.84 10.79 -15.69
N THR A 79 -9.63 11.62 -14.67
CA THR A 79 -9.06 12.98 -14.77
C THR A 79 -7.78 13.14 -13.95
N CYS A 80 -7.04 12.05 -13.73
CA CYS A 80 -5.81 12.11 -12.94
C CYS A 80 -4.79 13.06 -13.58
N PRO A 81 -4.42 14.17 -12.90
CA PRO A 81 -3.57 15.22 -13.49
C PRO A 81 -2.12 14.76 -13.72
N VAL A 82 -1.67 13.72 -13.01
CA VAL A 82 -0.32 13.15 -13.17
C VAL A 82 -0.27 11.95 -14.10
N GLY A 83 -1.40 11.53 -14.65
CA GLY A 83 -1.46 10.48 -15.66
C GLY A 83 -1.39 9.03 -15.11
N ILE A 84 -1.44 8.82 -13.79
CA ILE A 84 -1.36 7.48 -13.18
C ILE A 84 -2.68 6.72 -13.35
N ALA A 85 -3.79 7.32 -12.93
CA ALA A 85 -5.11 6.69 -12.90
C ALA A 85 -6.06 7.31 -13.93
N THR A 86 -5.73 7.19 -15.21
CA THR A 86 -6.53 7.71 -16.31
C THR A 86 -6.30 6.92 -17.59
N GLN A 87 -7.32 6.82 -18.43
CA GLN A 87 -7.22 6.30 -19.82
C GLN A 87 -7.06 7.42 -20.84
N ASN A 88 -7.17 8.68 -20.43
CA ASN A 88 -6.98 9.82 -21.32
C ASN A 88 -5.52 9.89 -21.79
N LEU A 89 -5.28 9.79 -23.09
CA LEU A 89 -3.94 9.71 -23.68
C LEU A 89 -3.09 10.95 -23.39
N GLU A 90 -3.69 12.15 -23.39
CA GLU A 90 -2.97 13.39 -23.13
C GLU A 90 -2.54 13.49 -21.65
N LEU A 91 -3.38 13.03 -20.72
CA LEU A 91 -3.02 12.97 -19.31
C LEU A 91 -1.96 11.89 -19.04
N ARG A 92 -2.05 10.74 -19.71
CA ARG A 92 -1.05 9.65 -19.58
C ARG A 92 0.35 10.07 -20.00
N LYS A 93 0.49 10.96 -20.97
CA LYS A 93 1.79 11.52 -21.40
C LYS A 93 2.50 12.29 -20.28
N LYS A 94 1.76 12.77 -19.27
CA LYS A 94 2.32 13.50 -18.13
C LYS A 94 3.00 12.59 -17.10
N PHE A 95 2.73 11.29 -17.15
CA PHE A 95 3.34 10.32 -16.23
C PHE A 95 4.82 10.12 -16.54
N LYS A 96 5.68 10.66 -15.68
CA LYS A 96 7.14 10.69 -15.88
C LYS A 96 7.90 9.60 -15.11
N ALA A 97 7.25 8.85 -14.25
CA ALA A 97 7.92 7.93 -13.34
C ALA A 97 8.54 6.68 -13.98
N ILE A 98 8.34 6.47 -15.27
CA ILE A 98 8.68 5.18 -15.90
C ILE A 98 10.11 5.12 -16.45
N SER A 99 10.79 6.25 -16.77
CA SER A 99 12.02 6.12 -17.55
C SER A 99 13.35 6.28 -16.81
N SER A 100 13.42 7.03 -15.73
CA SER A 100 14.72 7.23 -15.04
C SER A 100 14.70 6.96 -13.55
N SER A 101 13.66 7.42 -12.86
CA SER A 101 13.60 7.26 -11.39
C SER A 101 13.30 5.83 -10.95
N TYR A 102 12.52 5.08 -11.73
CA TYR A 102 12.18 3.70 -11.41
C TYR A 102 13.37 2.76 -11.61
N GLN A 103 14.15 2.95 -12.68
CA GLN A 103 15.37 2.16 -12.91
C GLN A 103 16.44 2.42 -11.85
N ASN A 104 16.61 3.68 -11.43
CA ASN A 104 17.56 4.02 -10.38
C ASN A 104 17.13 3.48 -9.01
N ASN A 105 15.84 3.59 -8.68
CA ASN A 105 15.33 3.09 -7.41
C ASN A 105 15.30 1.54 -7.34
N MET A 106 15.09 0.85 -8.46
CA MET A 106 15.20 -0.62 -8.52
C MET A 106 16.64 -1.09 -8.33
N GLN A 107 17.62 -0.40 -8.92
CA GLN A 107 19.03 -0.74 -8.74
C GLN A 107 19.53 -0.50 -7.31
N ASP A 108 19.03 0.53 -6.65
CA ASP A 108 19.34 0.80 -5.25
C ASP A 108 18.67 -0.22 -4.32
N TYR A 109 17.41 -0.59 -4.60
CA TYR A 109 16.70 -1.63 -3.86
C TYR A 109 17.37 -3.01 -4.00
N ASP A 110 17.76 -3.41 -5.20
CA ASP A 110 18.47 -4.69 -5.44
C ASP A 110 19.83 -4.72 -4.75
N ARG A 111 20.50 -3.58 -4.63
CA ARG A 111 21.77 -3.45 -3.90
C ARG A 111 21.60 -3.63 -2.40
N ASP A 112 20.55 -3.05 -1.83
CA ASP A 112 20.25 -3.11 -0.39
C ASP A 112 19.74 -4.50 0.03
N VAL A 113 19.12 -5.24 -0.89
CA VAL A 113 18.64 -6.63 -0.64
C VAL A 113 19.77 -7.67 -0.76
N GLN A 114 20.83 -7.36 -1.51
CA GLN A 114 21.99 -8.25 -1.70
C GLN A 114 23.15 -7.98 -0.71
N ALA A 115 23.05 -6.93 0.07
CA ALA A 115 24.02 -6.59 1.12
C ALA A 115 23.60 -7.17 2.47
#